data_c1cc78c4daa9811a6b4047e7c0394e4b
#
_entry.id   c1cc78c4daa9811a6b4047e7c0394e4b
#
_cell.length_a   1.000
_cell.length_b   1.000
_cell.length_c   1.000
_cell.angle_alpha   90.00
_cell.angle_beta   90.00
_cell.angle_gamma   90.00
#
_symmetry.space_group_name_H-M   'P 1'
#
loop_
_entity.id
_entity.type
_entity.pdbx_description
1 polymer ?
#
loop_
_entity_poly.entity_id
_entity_poly.type
_entity_poly.pdbx_seq_one_letter_code
_entity_poly.pdbx_strand_id
1 'polypeptide(L)'
;MNKKRYVICGVSGRGIDMWLRSMYAHFRQQGELVGMLDIDPLRFRVCKTEIPETENVPEYLPDEFDRMISETRPDAVIVACRDCFHAQYIIAALKKNLDVITEKPMTTNWEDAVRVCEAEKESAGRITCTFNYRYYRRHLMIKDLILAGKVGKITHVDLTWYIDIHHGASYFNRWNRMRKNSGSLSIHKACHHFDLVNWWMDFPKPREVHAFGRLNHYGPDGPFNPSRKDGRCCKECVEREDCAYKARWETRSSVSMLREADEHMKNFDESKTLYSPEIYRPDRCIFDSEIDIHDTMIANIRYENGALLNYSANFSTPYEGYHLAINGTHGRIESIFCAGQGSTSFPPSQENYIDCYPIFGSRERYWLRPWQDGTGGGNIIIQEDVFLGPSKKRKYEILANSRDGLYAVSIGDAVFKSIQTGGVINLQDVIR
;
A
#
# COMPACT_ATOMS: atom_id res chain seq x y z
N MET A 1 1.76 -23.78 23.37
CA MET A 1 1.52 -22.32 23.51
C MET A 1 0.08 -22.06 23.13
N ASN A 2 -0.61 -21.16 23.82
CA ASN A 2 -1.94 -20.75 23.38
C ASN A 2 -1.81 -19.99 22.05
N LYS A 3 -2.76 -20.21 21.13
CA LYS A 3 -2.82 -19.47 19.86
C LYS A 3 -3.11 -18.00 20.16
N LYS A 4 -2.48 -17.09 19.41
CA LYS A 4 -2.83 -15.67 19.46
C LYS A 4 -4.19 -15.47 18.77
N ARG A 5 -5.09 -14.73 19.41
CA ARG A 5 -6.48 -14.52 18.98
C ARG A 5 -6.57 -13.22 18.20
N TYR A 6 -7.05 -13.30 16.97
CA TYR A 6 -7.14 -12.15 16.08
C TYR A 6 -8.60 -11.82 15.76
N VAL A 7 -8.90 -10.54 15.66
CA VAL A 7 -10.10 -10.04 14.96
C VAL A 7 -9.66 -9.25 13.72
N ILE A 8 -10.50 -9.17 12.70
CA ILE A 8 -10.24 -8.40 11.51
C ILE A 8 -11.27 -7.30 11.32
N CYS A 9 -10.83 -6.07 11.08
CA CYS A 9 -11.63 -4.93 10.67
C CYS A 9 -11.41 -4.65 9.17
N GLY A 10 -12.41 -4.98 8.36
CA GLY A 10 -12.34 -4.98 6.90
C GLY A 10 -12.01 -6.36 6.33
N VAL A 11 -13.05 -7.13 5.99
CA VAL A 11 -12.95 -8.45 5.34
C VAL A 11 -12.81 -8.25 3.82
N SER A 12 -11.84 -7.41 3.45
CA SER A 12 -11.51 -7.10 2.05
C SER A 12 -10.77 -8.24 1.37
N GLY A 13 -10.72 -8.25 0.02
CA GLY A 13 -9.87 -9.21 -0.71
C GLY A 13 -8.43 -9.20 -0.19
N ARG A 14 -7.87 -8.01 0.12
CA ARG A 14 -6.53 -7.91 0.73
C ARG A 14 -6.47 -8.55 2.12
N GLY A 15 -7.48 -8.32 2.96
CA GLY A 15 -7.57 -8.95 4.29
C GLY A 15 -7.62 -10.48 4.20
N ILE A 16 -8.47 -11.00 3.32
CA ILE A 16 -8.61 -12.44 3.08
C ILE A 16 -7.30 -13.04 2.56
N ASP A 17 -6.76 -12.52 1.45
CA ASP A 17 -5.61 -13.12 0.77
C ASP A 17 -4.32 -12.99 1.56
N MET A 18 -4.07 -11.82 2.12
CA MET A 18 -2.82 -11.53 2.81
C MET A 18 -2.76 -12.14 4.21
N TRP A 19 -3.87 -12.11 4.94
CA TRP A 19 -3.85 -12.45 6.37
C TRP A 19 -4.60 -13.72 6.69
N LEU A 20 -5.88 -13.84 6.31
CA LEU A 20 -6.70 -14.96 6.74
C LEU A 20 -6.32 -16.26 6.04
N ARG A 21 -6.19 -16.24 4.71
CA ARG A 21 -5.77 -17.41 3.94
C ARG A 21 -4.41 -17.93 4.40
N SER A 22 -3.45 -17.04 4.61
CA SER A 22 -2.12 -17.40 5.10
C SER A 22 -2.16 -17.96 6.53
N MET A 23 -2.95 -17.35 7.43
CA MET A 23 -3.13 -17.84 8.80
C MET A 23 -3.60 -19.29 8.80
N TYR A 24 -4.63 -19.61 8.04
CA TYR A 24 -5.17 -20.98 7.99
C TYR A 24 -4.32 -21.96 7.21
N ALA A 25 -3.60 -21.52 6.17
CA ALA A 25 -2.74 -22.40 5.38
C ALA A 25 -1.40 -22.71 6.06
N HIS A 26 -0.78 -21.71 6.73
CA HIS A 26 0.62 -21.80 7.17
C HIS A 26 0.82 -21.58 8.68
N PHE A 27 -0.07 -20.83 9.35
CA PHE A 27 0.12 -20.38 10.75
C PHE A 27 -1.01 -20.80 11.69
N ARG A 28 -1.73 -21.87 11.38
CA ARG A 28 -2.87 -22.40 12.16
C ARG A 28 -2.53 -22.75 13.61
N GLN A 29 -1.27 -23.03 13.90
CA GLN A 29 -0.80 -23.34 15.25
C GLN A 29 -0.48 -22.07 16.07
N GLN A 30 -0.29 -20.94 15.39
CA GLN A 30 0.13 -19.67 15.99
C GLN A 30 -1.04 -18.73 16.21
N GLY A 31 -2.01 -18.73 15.29
CA GLY A 31 -3.12 -17.79 15.31
C GLY A 31 -4.48 -18.44 15.05
N GLU A 32 -5.52 -17.77 15.53
CA GLU A 32 -6.91 -18.06 15.20
C GLU A 32 -7.72 -16.79 15.03
N LEU A 33 -8.62 -16.78 14.06
CA LEU A 33 -9.58 -15.70 13.86
C LEU A 33 -10.77 -15.91 14.79
N VAL A 34 -11.09 -14.91 15.62
CA VAL A 34 -12.17 -14.99 16.60
C VAL A 34 -13.30 -13.97 16.37
N GLY A 35 -13.19 -13.08 15.39
CA GLY A 35 -14.24 -12.15 15.01
C GLY A 35 -13.93 -11.43 13.69
N MET A 36 -14.97 -11.13 12.92
CA MET A 36 -14.91 -10.40 11.66
C MET A 36 -15.80 -9.17 11.75
N LEU A 37 -15.27 -8.01 11.34
CA LEU A 37 -16.01 -6.77 11.27
C LEU A 37 -15.91 -6.21 9.85
N ASP A 38 -17.05 -5.98 9.22
CA ASP A 38 -17.14 -5.29 7.93
C ASP A 38 -18.45 -4.52 7.85
N ILE A 39 -18.48 -3.49 7.01
CA ILE A 39 -19.69 -2.73 6.74
C ILE A 39 -20.61 -3.49 5.75
N ASP A 40 -20.06 -4.38 4.93
CA ASP A 40 -20.79 -5.16 3.95
C ASP A 40 -20.93 -6.65 4.39
N PRO A 41 -22.11 -7.09 4.81
CA PRO A 41 -22.35 -8.48 5.20
C PRO A 41 -22.01 -9.53 4.14
N LEU A 42 -22.00 -9.15 2.86
CA LEU A 42 -21.59 -10.06 1.78
C LEU A 42 -20.12 -10.46 1.89
N ARG A 43 -19.26 -9.61 2.47
CA ARG A 43 -17.85 -9.90 2.67
C ARG A 43 -17.63 -11.06 3.62
N PHE A 44 -18.44 -11.21 4.66
CA PHE A 44 -18.39 -12.36 5.55
C PHE A 44 -18.66 -13.66 4.78
N ARG A 45 -19.68 -13.64 3.92
CA ARG A 45 -20.06 -14.79 3.09
C ARG A 45 -18.94 -15.19 2.12
N VAL A 46 -18.31 -14.20 1.46
CA VAL A 46 -17.15 -14.44 0.60
C VAL A 46 -16.02 -15.09 1.41
N CYS A 47 -15.69 -14.55 2.58
CA CYS A 47 -14.65 -15.09 3.44
C CYS A 47 -14.92 -16.54 3.83
N LYS A 48 -16.13 -16.86 4.28
CA LYS A 48 -16.55 -18.22 4.67
C LYS A 48 -16.52 -19.21 3.50
N THR A 49 -16.89 -18.75 2.32
CA THR A 49 -16.81 -19.58 1.10
C THR A 49 -15.36 -19.89 0.73
N GLU A 50 -14.48 -18.90 0.82
CA GLU A 50 -13.07 -19.06 0.44
C GLU A 50 -12.21 -19.73 1.53
N ILE A 51 -12.61 -19.58 2.79
CA ILE A 51 -11.92 -20.16 3.98
C ILE A 51 -12.98 -20.81 4.87
N PRO A 52 -13.40 -22.05 4.59
CA PRO A 52 -14.48 -22.75 5.33
C PRO A 52 -14.26 -22.84 6.83
N GLU A 53 -13.01 -22.79 7.29
CA GLU A 53 -12.68 -22.79 8.71
C GLU A 53 -13.22 -21.54 9.45
N THR A 54 -13.62 -20.49 8.73
CA THR A 54 -14.20 -19.28 9.31
C THR A 54 -15.73 -19.36 9.46
N GLU A 55 -16.38 -20.47 9.10
CA GLU A 55 -17.84 -20.61 9.09
C GLU A 55 -18.50 -20.18 10.41
N ASN A 56 -17.92 -20.56 11.53
CA ASN A 56 -18.45 -20.27 12.88
C ASN A 56 -17.85 -19.00 13.51
N VAL A 57 -17.05 -18.22 12.79
CA VAL A 57 -16.49 -16.97 13.31
C VAL A 57 -17.60 -15.92 13.36
N PRO A 58 -17.83 -15.26 14.52
CA PRO A 58 -18.87 -14.26 14.66
C PRO A 58 -18.62 -13.02 13.81
N GLU A 59 -19.71 -12.42 13.33
CA GLU A 59 -19.76 -11.28 12.43
C GLU A 59 -20.26 -10.03 13.17
N TYR A 60 -19.66 -8.88 12.86
CA TYR A 60 -19.97 -7.60 13.50
C TYR A 60 -20.01 -6.47 12.48
N LEU A 61 -20.92 -5.51 12.68
CA LEU A 61 -20.98 -4.27 11.92
C LEU A 61 -20.04 -3.19 12.54
N PRO A 62 -19.73 -2.09 11.84
CA PRO A 62 -18.78 -1.08 12.30
C PRO A 62 -19.07 -0.47 13.67
N ASP A 63 -20.33 -0.27 14.03
CA ASP A 63 -20.79 0.26 15.33
C ASP A 63 -20.70 -0.76 16.47
N GLU A 64 -20.45 -2.05 16.15
CA GLU A 64 -20.34 -3.14 17.11
C GLU A 64 -18.88 -3.44 17.48
N PHE A 65 -17.91 -2.58 17.16
CA PHE A 65 -16.49 -2.83 17.46
C PHE A 65 -16.24 -3.16 18.94
N ASP A 66 -16.78 -2.36 19.86
CA ASP A 66 -16.60 -2.58 21.30
C ASP A 66 -17.25 -3.91 21.77
N ARG A 67 -18.40 -4.27 21.19
CA ARG A 67 -19.07 -5.53 21.43
C ARG A 67 -18.20 -6.71 20.94
N MET A 68 -17.66 -6.61 19.72
CA MET A 68 -16.73 -7.61 19.17
C MET A 68 -15.57 -7.86 20.12
N ILE A 69 -14.90 -6.81 20.58
CA ILE A 69 -13.75 -6.93 21.47
C ILE A 69 -14.15 -7.60 22.81
N SER A 70 -15.28 -7.20 23.39
CA SER A 70 -15.74 -7.73 24.70
C SER A 70 -16.14 -9.21 24.63
N GLU A 71 -16.81 -9.63 23.55
CA GLU A 71 -17.27 -11.00 23.34
C GLU A 71 -16.13 -11.93 22.94
N THR A 72 -15.25 -11.49 22.03
CA THR A 72 -14.21 -12.34 21.46
C THR A 72 -12.90 -12.32 22.22
N ARG A 73 -12.62 -11.27 23.02
CA ARG A 73 -11.38 -11.09 23.81
C ARG A 73 -10.13 -11.39 22.98
N PRO A 74 -9.86 -10.64 21.90
CA PRO A 74 -8.71 -10.88 21.05
C PRO A 74 -7.41 -10.38 21.69
N ASP A 75 -6.28 -10.87 21.20
CA ASP A 75 -4.95 -10.35 21.52
C ASP A 75 -4.52 -9.25 20.55
N ALA A 76 -5.07 -9.28 19.31
CA ALA A 76 -4.68 -8.35 18.25
C ALA A 76 -5.82 -8.07 17.27
N VAL A 77 -5.76 -6.88 16.66
CA VAL A 77 -6.68 -6.43 15.62
C VAL A 77 -5.93 -6.30 14.30
N ILE A 78 -6.41 -6.96 13.24
CA ILE A 78 -5.96 -6.76 11.87
C ILE A 78 -6.84 -5.67 11.25
N VAL A 79 -6.24 -4.59 10.78
CA VAL A 79 -6.93 -3.48 10.12
C VAL A 79 -6.66 -3.52 8.62
N ALA A 80 -7.65 -3.90 7.84
CA ALA A 80 -7.58 -4.10 6.38
C ALA A 80 -8.80 -3.52 5.64
N CYS A 81 -9.48 -2.54 6.24
CA CYS A 81 -10.61 -1.82 5.68
C CYS A 81 -10.15 -0.73 4.68
N ARG A 82 -11.01 0.23 4.34
CA ARG A 82 -10.62 1.42 3.57
C ARG A 82 -9.64 2.28 4.36
N ASP A 83 -8.64 2.83 3.68
CA ASP A 83 -7.57 3.62 4.29
C ASP A 83 -8.06 4.71 5.25
N CYS A 84 -9.13 5.43 4.88
CA CYS A 84 -9.69 6.51 5.70
C CYS A 84 -10.26 6.07 7.06
N PHE A 85 -10.49 4.77 7.25
CA PHE A 85 -10.98 4.23 8.52
C PHE A 85 -9.88 3.56 9.36
N HIS A 86 -8.64 3.46 8.84
CA HIS A 86 -7.54 2.82 9.56
C HIS A 86 -7.32 3.46 10.93
N ALA A 87 -7.14 4.79 10.99
CA ALA A 87 -6.89 5.51 12.23
C ALA A 87 -7.94 5.23 13.31
N GLN A 88 -9.22 5.17 12.92
CA GLN A 88 -10.33 4.92 13.85
C GLN A 88 -10.15 3.57 14.56
N TYR A 89 -9.93 2.49 13.80
CA TYR A 89 -9.81 1.14 14.37
C TYR A 89 -8.47 0.93 15.08
N ILE A 90 -7.38 1.52 14.58
CA ILE A 90 -6.07 1.48 15.24
C ILE A 90 -6.17 2.12 16.63
N ILE A 91 -6.69 3.34 16.73
CA ILE A 91 -6.82 4.06 18.00
C ILE A 91 -7.79 3.34 18.95
N ALA A 92 -8.91 2.80 18.42
CA ALA A 92 -9.87 2.05 19.24
C ALA A 92 -9.24 0.76 19.84
N ALA A 93 -8.45 0.05 19.07
CA ALA A 93 -7.74 -1.15 19.52
C ALA A 93 -6.66 -0.82 20.58
N LEU A 94 -5.86 0.22 20.34
CA LEU A 94 -4.83 0.68 21.28
C LEU A 94 -5.41 1.10 22.62
N LYS A 95 -6.56 1.79 22.65
CA LYS A 95 -7.29 2.12 23.89
C LYS A 95 -7.71 0.90 24.70
N LYS A 96 -7.76 -0.26 24.08
CA LYS A 96 -8.04 -1.54 24.74
C LYS A 96 -6.75 -2.34 25.02
N ASN A 97 -5.57 -1.74 24.82
CA ASN A 97 -4.26 -2.35 24.96
C ASN A 97 -4.03 -3.56 24.05
N LEU A 98 -4.65 -3.59 22.87
CA LEU A 98 -4.50 -4.66 21.89
C LEU A 98 -3.39 -4.33 20.90
N ASP A 99 -2.68 -5.37 20.44
CA ASP A 99 -1.77 -5.23 19.31
C ASP A 99 -2.55 -4.91 18.02
N VAL A 100 -1.92 -4.17 17.13
CA VAL A 100 -2.51 -3.80 15.84
C VAL A 100 -1.59 -4.20 14.69
N ILE A 101 -2.17 -4.90 13.73
CA ILE A 101 -1.54 -5.16 12.43
C ILE A 101 -2.35 -4.36 11.42
N THR A 102 -1.77 -3.29 10.90
CA THR A 102 -2.48 -2.42 9.93
C THR A 102 -1.94 -2.56 8.53
N GLU A 103 -2.84 -2.70 7.55
CA GLU A 103 -2.49 -2.53 6.15
C GLU A 103 -2.01 -1.10 5.89
N LYS A 104 -1.19 -0.96 4.85
CA LYS A 104 -0.71 0.34 4.40
C LYS A 104 -1.77 1.08 3.52
N PRO A 105 -1.80 2.41 3.53
CA PRO A 105 -1.07 3.31 4.42
C PRO A 105 -1.59 3.23 5.85
N MET A 106 -0.78 3.59 6.84
CA MET A 106 -1.24 3.61 8.23
C MET A 106 -2.44 4.52 8.44
N THR A 107 -2.44 5.69 7.78
CA THR A 107 -3.53 6.67 7.76
C THR A 107 -3.56 7.42 6.42
N THR A 108 -4.57 8.27 6.19
CA THR A 108 -4.73 9.05 4.96
C THR A 108 -4.28 10.52 5.07
N ASN A 109 -3.77 10.92 6.23
CA ASN A 109 -3.25 12.25 6.52
C ASN A 109 -2.28 12.19 7.70
N TRP A 110 -1.46 13.22 7.90
CA TRP A 110 -0.49 13.24 8.98
C TRP A 110 -1.10 13.53 10.36
N GLU A 111 -2.21 14.26 10.41
CA GLU A 111 -2.90 14.55 11.65
C GLU A 111 -3.35 13.26 12.34
N ASP A 112 -3.95 12.35 11.59
CA ASP A 112 -4.33 11.04 12.09
C ASP A 112 -3.12 10.16 12.39
N ALA A 113 -2.03 10.26 11.61
CA ALA A 113 -0.80 9.50 11.89
C ALA A 113 -0.16 9.93 13.23
N VAL A 114 -0.17 11.22 13.54
CA VAL A 114 0.27 11.74 14.85
C VAL A 114 -0.61 11.19 15.96
N ARG A 115 -1.95 11.28 15.82
CA ARG A 115 -2.91 10.76 16.82
C ARG A 115 -2.73 9.26 17.07
N VAL A 116 -2.43 8.49 16.04
CA VAL A 116 -2.13 7.05 16.14
C VAL A 116 -0.86 6.83 16.97
N CYS A 117 0.21 7.57 16.68
CA CYS A 117 1.46 7.47 17.45
C CYS A 117 1.29 7.91 18.92
N GLU A 118 0.46 8.91 19.18
CA GLU A 118 0.12 9.34 20.55
C GLU A 118 -0.66 8.24 21.29
N ALA A 119 -1.68 7.66 20.65
CA ALA A 119 -2.45 6.56 21.22
C ALA A 119 -1.58 5.32 21.53
N GLU A 120 -0.58 5.02 20.69
CA GLU A 120 0.35 3.91 20.94
C GLU A 120 1.22 4.16 22.18
N LYS A 121 1.66 5.40 22.42
CA LYS A 121 2.46 5.75 23.62
C LYS A 121 1.70 5.51 24.93
N GLU A 122 0.37 5.64 24.90
CA GLU A 122 -0.52 5.43 26.05
C GLU A 122 -1.02 3.99 26.17
N SER A 123 -0.62 3.09 25.26
CA SER A 123 -1.09 1.71 25.17
C SER A 123 0.02 0.71 25.52
N ALA A 124 -0.38 -0.43 26.07
CA ALA A 124 0.49 -1.62 26.13
C ALA A 124 0.59 -2.36 24.78
N GLY A 125 -0.39 -2.18 23.89
CA GLY A 125 -0.38 -2.73 22.54
C GLY A 125 0.64 -2.06 21.63
N ARG A 126 1.04 -2.74 20.56
CA ARG A 126 2.02 -2.27 19.57
C ARG A 126 1.44 -2.30 18.17
N ILE A 127 1.92 -1.39 17.33
CA ILE A 127 1.52 -1.30 15.91
C ILE A 127 2.58 -1.96 15.04
N THR A 128 2.10 -2.80 14.12
CA THR A 128 2.86 -3.28 12.96
C THR A 128 2.22 -2.73 11.69
N CYS A 129 2.95 -1.86 10.96
CA CYS A 129 2.57 -1.41 9.63
C CYS A 129 3.08 -2.38 8.57
N THR A 130 2.24 -2.80 7.64
CA THR A 130 2.57 -3.90 6.74
C THR A 130 3.21 -3.42 5.43
N PHE A 131 4.35 -2.76 5.52
CA PHE A 131 5.16 -2.35 4.37
C PHE A 131 5.88 -3.54 3.76
N ASN A 132 5.17 -4.37 3.00
CA ASN A 132 5.68 -5.60 2.40
C ASN A 132 6.81 -5.36 1.38
N TYR A 133 6.98 -4.17 0.82
CA TYR A 133 8.07 -3.88 -0.11
C TYR A 133 9.45 -4.01 0.51
N ARG A 134 9.62 -3.76 1.82
CA ARG A 134 10.90 -4.00 2.52
C ARG A 134 11.38 -5.44 2.38
N TYR A 135 10.45 -6.39 2.22
CA TYR A 135 10.70 -7.84 2.18
C TYR A 135 11.06 -8.36 0.78
N TYR A 136 11.00 -7.52 -0.25
CA TYR A 136 11.40 -7.94 -1.59
C TYR A 136 12.92 -8.14 -1.63
N ARG A 137 13.38 -9.25 -2.18
CA ARG A 137 14.81 -9.62 -2.22
C ARG A 137 15.72 -8.52 -2.72
N ARG A 138 15.28 -7.80 -3.74
CA ARG A 138 16.01 -6.66 -4.29
C ARG A 138 16.18 -5.55 -3.24
N HIS A 139 15.15 -5.23 -2.51
CA HIS A 139 15.16 -4.18 -1.49
C HIS A 139 15.98 -4.59 -0.26
N LEU A 140 15.92 -5.87 0.13
CA LEU A 140 16.78 -6.45 1.16
C LEU A 140 18.26 -6.39 0.76
N MET A 141 18.59 -6.78 -0.50
CA MET A 141 19.97 -6.71 -1.00
C MET A 141 20.49 -5.27 -1.03
N ILE A 142 19.68 -4.28 -1.42
CA ILE A 142 20.04 -2.86 -1.35
C ILE A 142 20.38 -2.48 0.11
N LYS A 143 19.54 -2.86 1.09
CA LYS A 143 19.80 -2.61 2.50
C LYS A 143 21.10 -3.27 2.98
N ASP A 144 21.34 -4.52 2.60
CA ASP A 144 22.58 -5.24 2.94
C ASP A 144 23.83 -4.55 2.37
N LEU A 145 23.78 -4.05 1.13
CA LEU A 145 24.89 -3.32 0.50
C LEU A 145 25.13 -1.97 1.18
N ILE A 146 24.09 -1.26 1.61
CA ILE A 146 24.22 -0.03 2.39
C ILE A 146 24.89 -0.33 3.74
N LEU A 147 24.42 -1.35 4.45
CA LEU A 147 25.01 -1.77 5.74
C LEU A 147 26.43 -2.30 5.60
N ALA A 148 26.81 -2.87 4.45
CA ALA A 148 28.17 -3.25 4.11
C ALA A 148 29.08 -2.04 3.79
N GLY A 149 28.55 -0.81 3.86
CA GLY A 149 29.32 0.43 3.66
C GLY A 149 29.57 0.78 2.19
N LYS A 150 28.90 0.12 1.22
CA LYS A 150 29.15 0.33 -0.22
C LYS A 150 28.93 1.77 -0.70
N VAL A 151 28.06 2.52 -0.02
CA VAL A 151 27.79 3.94 -0.31
C VAL A 151 28.33 4.90 0.75
N GLY A 152 28.70 4.40 1.96
CA GLY A 152 29.02 5.25 3.09
C GLY A 152 27.80 6.03 3.59
N LYS A 153 27.98 7.30 4.02
CA LYS A 153 26.85 8.16 4.39
C LYS A 153 26.05 8.54 3.15
N ILE A 154 24.76 8.20 3.13
CA ILE A 154 23.85 8.57 2.02
C ILE A 154 23.68 10.08 2.02
N THR A 155 23.87 10.69 0.85
CA THR A 155 23.72 12.13 0.62
C THR A 155 22.55 12.47 -0.29
N HIS A 156 22.20 11.56 -1.22
CA HIS A 156 21.16 11.80 -2.20
C HIS A 156 20.57 10.48 -2.70
N VAL A 157 19.25 10.47 -2.91
CA VAL A 157 18.52 9.36 -3.52
C VAL A 157 17.71 9.89 -4.70
N ASP A 158 17.85 9.26 -5.87
CA ASP A 158 16.94 9.42 -7.01
C ASP A 158 16.04 8.20 -7.10
N LEU A 159 14.73 8.40 -7.05
CA LEU A 159 13.76 7.33 -7.19
C LEU A 159 12.64 7.74 -8.15
N THR A 160 12.62 7.12 -9.31
CA THR A 160 11.54 7.26 -10.28
C THR A 160 10.74 5.97 -10.34
N TRP A 161 9.44 6.03 -10.04
CA TRP A 161 8.56 4.87 -10.02
C TRP A 161 7.54 4.92 -11.16
N TYR A 162 7.39 3.80 -11.85
CA TYR A 162 6.46 3.62 -12.96
C TYR A 162 5.39 2.62 -12.59
N ILE A 163 4.13 2.99 -12.80
CA ILE A 163 2.98 2.11 -12.64
C ILE A 163 2.32 1.99 -14.01
N ASP A 164 2.15 0.76 -14.49
CA ASP A 164 1.55 0.55 -15.81
C ASP A 164 0.08 0.98 -15.86
N ILE A 165 -0.40 1.24 -17.09
CA ILE A 165 -1.77 1.75 -17.33
C ILE A 165 -2.87 0.84 -16.78
N HIS A 166 -2.63 -0.46 -16.61
CA HIS A 166 -3.64 -1.39 -16.09
C HIS A 166 -3.69 -1.34 -14.57
N HIS A 167 -2.54 -1.36 -13.91
CA HIS A 167 -2.45 -1.20 -12.46
C HIS A 167 -2.86 0.22 -12.08
N GLY A 168 -2.36 1.23 -12.79
CA GLY A 168 -2.71 2.64 -12.60
C GLY A 168 -4.22 2.85 -12.65
N ALA A 169 -4.88 2.44 -13.73
CA ALA A 169 -6.33 2.57 -13.85
C ALA A 169 -7.11 1.93 -12.67
N SER A 170 -6.54 0.93 -11.99
CA SER A 170 -7.18 0.32 -10.82
C SER A 170 -7.36 1.28 -9.63
N TYR A 171 -6.59 2.36 -9.56
CA TYR A 171 -6.76 3.40 -8.55
C TYR A 171 -7.85 4.41 -8.93
N PHE A 172 -8.19 4.54 -10.21
CA PHE A 172 -9.13 5.53 -10.71
C PHE A 172 -10.54 4.99 -10.94
N ASN A 173 -10.74 3.68 -10.87
CA ASN A 173 -12.05 3.04 -11.00
C ASN A 173 -12.70 2.62 -9.68
N ARG A 174 -11.97 2.70 -8.57
CA ARG A 174 -12.45 2.27 -7.24
C ARG A 174 -12.49 3.45 -6.27
N TRP A 175 -12.79 3.17 -5.00
CA TRP A 175 -12.86 4.15 -3.91
C TRP A 175 -11.57 4.98 -3.73
N ASN A 176 -10.42 4.45 -4.16
CA ASN A 176 -9.11 5.13 -4.11
C ASN A 176 -9.07 6.43 -4.92
N ARG A 177 -9.96 6.58 -5.93
CA ARG A 177 -10.06 7.76 -6.81
C ARG A 177 -10.36 9.06 -6.07
N MET A 178 -10.87 8.94 -4.84
CA MET A 178 -11.23 10.06 -3.99
C MET A 178 -10.20 10.25 -2.89
N ARG A 179 -9.62 11.46 -2.80
CA ARG A 179 -8.67 11.81 -1.75
C ARG A 179 -9.18 11.54 -0.34
N LYS A 180 -10.45 11.86 -0.09
CA LYS A 180 -11.10 11.60 1.22
C LYS A 180 -11.02 10.14 1.67
N ASN A 181 -10.89 9.20 0.74
CA ASN A 181 -10.82 7.77 1.02
C ASN A 181 -9.39 7.24 1.09
N SER A 182 -8.48 7.80 0.28
CA SER A 182 -7.13 7.24 0.06
C SER A 182 -5.98 8.17 0.48
N GLY A 183 -6.26 9.42 0.78
CA GLY A 183 -5.24 10.44 1.00
C GLY A 183 -4.52 10.89 -0.27
N SER A 184 -4.89 10.41 -1.46
CA SER A 184 -4.19 10.54 -2.74
C SER A 184 -3.16 9.43 -2.98
N LEU A 185 -2.70 9.27 -4.22
CA LEU A 185 -1.65 8.28 -4.58
C LEU A 185 -0.29 8.61 -3.95
N SER A 186 -0.06 9.87 -3.56
CA SER A 186 1.11 10.26 -2.77
C SER A 186 1.15 9.60 -1.39
N ILE A 187 -0.01 9.17 -0.85
CA ILE A 187 -0.11 8.38 0.38
C ILE A 187 -0.43 6.92 0.05
N HIS A 188 -1.55 6.65 -0.60
CA HIS A 188 -2.04 5.28 -0.83
C HIS A 188 -0.99 4.36 -1.46
N LYS A 189 -0.25 4.85 -2.46
CA LYS A 189 0.80 4.06 -3.14
C LYS A 189 2.20 4.49 -2.75
N ALA A 190 2.49 5.79 -2.76
CA ALA A 190 3.85 6.28 -2.56
C ALA A 190 4.36 6.12 -1.12
N CYS A 191 3.48 5.83 -0.12
CA CYS A 191 3.93 5.46 1.22
C CYS A 191 4.90 4.28 1.22
N HIS A 192 4.74 3.30 0.33
CA HIS A 192 5.72 2.22 0.14
C HIS A 192 7.08 2.73 -0.31
N HIS A 193 7.09 3.71 -1.21
CA HIS A 193 8.31 4.26 -1.79
C HIS A 193 9.05 5.12 -0.77
N PHE A 194 8.34 5.97 -0.05
CA PHE A 194 8.91 6.79 1.02
C PHE A 194 9.39 5.95 2.19
N ASP A 195 8.63 4.91 2.54
CA ASP A 195 9.03 3.95 3.56
C ASP A 195 10.34 3.24 3.21
N LEU A 196 10.50 2.76 1.96
CA LEU A 196 11.73 2.14 1.50
C LEU A 196 12.94 3.08 1.61
N VAL A 197 12.80 4.31 1.14
CA VAL A 197 13.89 5.31 1.21
C VAL A 197 14.24 5.62 2.66
N ASN A 198 13.24 5.85 3.52
CA ASN A 198 13.45 6.10 4.94
C ASN A 198 14.15 4.92 5.61
N TRP A 199 13.72 3.69 5.33
CA TRP A 199 14.31 2.47 5.86
C TRP A 199 15.75 2.25 5.39
N TRP A 200 16.06 2.51 4.12
CA TRP A 200 17.44 2.42 3.60
C TRP A 200 18.36 3.45 4.25
N MET A 201 17.85 4.63 4.59
CA MET A 201 18.60 5.71 5.24
C MET A 201 18.63 5.62 6.78
N ASP A 202 18.02 4.59 7.38
CA ASP A 202 17.88 4.45 8.83
C ASP A 202 17.02 5.55 9.49
N PHE A 203 15.95 5.94 8.82
CA PHE A 203 14.89 6.83 9.31
C PHE A 203 15.34 8.23 9.78
N PRO A 204 16.09 8.99 9.00
CA PRO A 204 16.29 10.40 9.30
C PRO A 204 14.93 11.12 9.20
N LYS A 205 14.68 12.11 10.07
CA LYS A 205 13.43 12.86 10.02
C LYS A 205 13.30 13.65 8.72
N PRO A 206 12.24 13.49 7.93
CA PRO A 206 11.97 14.38 6.81
C PRO A 206 11.62 15.78 7.34
N ARG A 207 12.12 16.81 6.68
CA ARG A 207 12.03 18.20 7.14
C ARG A 207 11.21 19.07 6.24
N GLU A 208 11.43 18.99 4.92
CA GLU A 208 10.77 19.84 3.94
C GLU A 208 10.44 19.05 2.70
N VAL A 209 9.31 19.38 2.10
CA VAL A 209 8.82 18.78 0.85
C VAL A 209 8.36 19.89 -0.09
N HIS A 210 8.82 19.84 -1.35
CA HIS A 210 8.29 20.64 -2.45
C HIS A 210 7.92 19.73 -3.61
N ALA A 211 6.72 19.89 -4.16
CA ALA A 211 6.17 18.96 -5.14
C ALA A 211 5.32 19.64 -6.21
N PHE A 212 5.27 19.01 -7.38
CA PHE A 212 4.33 19.27 -8.46
C PHE A 212 3.59 17.99 -8.82
N GLY A 213 2.33 18.12 -9.21
CA GLY A 213 1.54 16.97 -9.64
C GLY A 213 0.30 17.39 -10.41
N ARG A 214 -0.20 16.47 -11.22
CA ARG A 214 -1.39 16.71 -12.05
C ARG A 214 -2.11 15.41 -12.36
N LEU A 215 -3.39 15.50 -12.65
CA LEU A 215 -4.19 14.46 -13.30
C LEU A 215 -4.12 14.69 -14.81
N ASN A 216 -3.28 13.90 -15.52
CA ASN A 216 -2.95 14.11 -16.94
C ASN A 216 -3.55 13.05 -17.85
N HIS A 217 -3.63 11.81 -17.37
CA HIS A 217 -3.98 10.66 -18.19
C HIS A 217 -5.40 10.16 -17.89
N TYR A 218 -5.78 10.16 -16.63
CA TYR A 218 -7.12 9.82 -16.15
C TYR A 218 -7.94 11.09 -15.93
N GLY A 219 -9.19 10.94 -15.48
CA GLY A 219 -10.09 12.08 -15.29
C GLY A 219 -10.70 12.61 -16.59
N PRO A 220 -11.52 13.67 -16.51
CA PRO A 220 -12.36 14.13 -17.61
C PRO A 220 -11.59 14.57 -18.85
N ASP A 221 -10.40 15.13 -18.67
CA ASP A 221 -9.52 15.61 -19.74
C ASP A 221 -8.50 14.57 -20.22
N GLY A 222 -8.60 13.34 -19.75
CA GLY A 222 -7.71 12.24 -20.14
C GLY A 222 -7.73 12.01 -21.67
N PRO A 223 -6.56 11.81 -22.30
CA PRO A 223 -6.43 11.77 -23.78
C PRO A 223 -7.17 10.58 -24.41
N PHE A 224 -7.49 9.56 -23.65
CA PHE A 224 -8.21 8.37 -24.11
C PHE A 224 -9.65 8.32 -23.61
N ASN A 225 -10.20 9.44 -23.12
CA ASN A 225 -11.59 9.53 -22.72
C ASN A 225 -12.49 9.50 -23.96
N PRO A 226 -13.29 8.46 -24.19
CA PRO A 226 -14.12 8.36 -25.39
C PRO A 226 -15.33 9.32 -25.37
N SER A 227 -15.67 9.85 -24.21
CA SER A 227 -16.82 10.72 -24.01
C SER A 227 -16.65 11.54 -22.74
N ARG A 228 -17.13 12.80 -22.77
CA ARG A 228 -17.11 13.68 -21.59
C ARG A 228 -18.30 13.49 -20.64
N LYS A 229 -18.98 12.36 -20.69
CA LYS A 229 -20.09 12.03 -19.80
C LYS A 229 -19.57 11.42 -18.49
N ASP A 230 -20.06 11.90 -17.38
CA ASP A 230 -19.75 11.37 -16.03
C ASP A 230 -20.67 10.20 -15.62
N GLY A 231 -20.30 9.54 -14.53
CA GLY A 231 -21.12 8.50 -13.88
C GLY A 231 -21.20 7.18 -14.64
N ARG A 232 -20.30 6.96 -15.61
CA ARG A 232 -20.27 5.72 -16.39
C ARG A 232 -19.67 4.57 -15.59
N CYS A 233 -20.20 3.37 -15.84
CA CYS A 233 -19.63 2.12 -15.36
C CYS A 233 -19.23 1.26 -16.56
N CYS A 234 -18.02 0.72 -16.57
CA CYS A 234 -17.46 0.04 -17.74
C CYS A 234 -18.30 -1.14 -18.23
N LYS A 235 -18.97 -1.85 -17.34
CA LYS A 235 -19.85 -2.98 -17.68
C LYS A 235 -21.05 -2.58 -18.54
N GLU A 236 -21.58 -1.38 -18.30
CA GLU A 236 -22.80 -0.84 -18.95
C GLU A 236 -22.46 0.32 -19.90
N CYS A 237 -21.17 0.59 -20.16
CA CYS A 237 -20.74 1.74 -20.92
C CYS A 237 -21.06 1.59 -22.40
N VAL A 238 -21.82 2.52 -22.95
CA VAL A 238 -22.22 2.54 -24.37
C VAL A 238 -21.03 2.90 -25.29
N GLU A 239 -20.02 3.63 -24.77
CA GLU A 239 -18.78 3.95 -25.47
C GLU A 239 -17.68 2.89 -25.29
N ARG A 240 -18.03 1.70 -24.77
CA ARG A 240 -17.05 0.64 -24.46
C ARG A 240 -16.25 0.21 -25.67
N GLU A 241 -16.86 0.12 -26.83
CA GLU A 241 -16.21 -0.35 -28.07
C GLU A 241 -15.09 0.60 -28.55
N ASP A 242 -15.25 1.89 -28.31
CA ASP A 242 -14.27 2.92 -28.68
C ASP A 242 -13.28 3.24 -27.55
N CYS A 243 -13.40 2.58 -26.39
CA CYS A 243 -12.56 2.82 -25.25
C CYS A 243 -11.24 2.04 -25.33
N ALA A 244 -10.10 2.72 -25.29
CA ALA A 244 -8.78 2.10 -25.27
C ALA A 244 -8.56 1.14 -24.08
N TYR A 245 -9.35 1.27 -23.02
CA TYR A 245 -9.30 0.42 -21.82
C TYR A 245 -10.24 -0.80 -21.89
N LYS A 246 -10.94 -1.04 -23.02
CA LYS A 246 -11.84 -2.18 -23.20
C LYS A 246 -11.18 -3.52 -22.88
N ALA A 247 -10.02 -3.80 -23.48
CA ALA A 247 -9.27 -5.03 -23.30
C ALA A 247 -8.86 -5.29 -21.84
N ARG A 248 -8.72 -4.23 -21.03
CA ARG A 248 -8.41 -4.36 -19.61
C ARG A 248 -9.51 -5.10 -18.83
N TRP A 249 -10.76 -4.89 -19.21
CA TRP A 249 -11.91 -5.53 -18.55
C TRP A 249 -12.11 -6.98 -18.99
N GLU A 250 -11.47 -7.38 -20.09
CA GLU A 250 -11.63 -8.71 -20.69
C GLU A 250 -10.51 -9.69 -20.26
N THR A 251 -9.34 -9.22 -19.84
CA THR A 251 -8.14 -10.08 -19.88
C THR A 251 -7.35 -10.29 -18.59
N ARG A 252 -7.63 -9.67 -17.42
CA ARG A 252 -6.74 -9.80 -16.24
C ARG A 252 -7.44 -9.83 -14.87
N SER A 253 -6.63 -9.60 -13.82
CA SER A 253 -7.03 -9.49 -12.40
C SER A 253 -8.21 -8.54 -12.17
N SER A 254 -8.46 -7.61 -13.10
CA SER A 254 -9.75 -6.94 -13.28
C SER A 254 -10.90 -7.93 -13.47
N VAL A 255 -10.68 -9.10 -14.05
CA VAL A 255 -11.70 -10.16 -14.17
C VAL A 255 -12.03 -10.74 -12.79
N SER A 256 -11.06 -10.88 -11.89
CA SER A 256 -11.37 -11.29 -10.51
C SER A 256 -12.16 -10.21 -9.76
N MET A 257 -11.82 -8.94 -9.96
CA MET A 257 -12.58 -7.81 -9.40
C MET A 257 -13.96 -7.67 -10.03
N LEU A 258 -14.09 -7.96 -11.33
CA LEU A 258 -15.41 -7.97 -12.02
C LEU A 258 -16.22 -9.20 -11.63
N ARG A 259 -15.62 -10.37 -11.45
CA ARG A 259 -16.29 -11.56 -10.91
C ARG A 259 -16.77 -11.32 -9.49
N GLU A 260 -15.93 -10.72 -8.66
CA GLU A 260 -16.28 -10.32 -7.31
C GLU A 260 -17.45 -9.32 -7.33
N ALA A 261 -17.43 -8.33 -8.23
CA ALA A 261 -18.55 -7.42 -8.45
C ALA A 261 -19.79 -8.12 -9.04
N ASP A 262 -19.60 -9.05 -9.99
CA ASP A 262 -20.71 -9.81 -10.60
C ASP A 262 -21.36 -10.77 -9.60
N GLU A 263 -20.61 -11.43 -8.76
CA GLU A 263 -21.13 -12.29 -7.70
C GLU A 263 -21.86 -11.46 -6.63
N HIS A 264 -21.28 -10.32 -6.25
CA HIS A 264 -21.94 -9.36 -5.36
C HIS A 264 -23.23 -8.81 -5.95
N MET A 265 -23.24 -8.46 -7.25
CA MET A 265 -24.40 -7.90 -7.92
C MET A 265 -25.49 -8.94 -8.20
N LYS A 266 -25.15 -10.20 -8.49
CA LYS A 266 -26.13 -11.28 -8.71
C LYS A 266 -26.87 -11.69 -7.44
N ASN A 267 -26.22 -11.59 -6.29
CA ASN A 267 -26.76 -11.97 -4.98
C ASN A 267 -27.09 -10.74 -4.12
N PHE A 268 -27.13 -9.56 -4.74
CA PHE A 268 -27.34 -8.31 -4.04
C PHE A 268 -28.82 -8.19 -3.64
N ASP A 269 -29.03 -8.22 -2.35
CA ASP A 269 -30.32 -7.91 -1.72
C ASP A 269 -30.14 -6.56 -0.98
N GLU A 270 -30.65 -5.49 -1.58
CA GLU A 270 -30.54 -4.14 -1.04
C GLU A 270 -31.03 -4.01 0.41
N SER A 271 -31.94 -4.89 0.83
CA SER A 271 -32.45 -4.92 2.20
C SER A 271 -31.47 -5.50 3.23
N LYS A 272 -30.40 -6.15 2.78
CA LYS A 272 -29.44 -6.88 3.62
C LYS A 272 -28.05 -6.26 3.65
N THR A 273 -27.82 -5.16 2.97
CA THR A 273 -26.52 -4.48 2.94
C THR A 273 -26.66 -3.02 3.32
N LEU A 274 -25.69 -2.52 4.11
CA LEU A 274 -25.58 -1.09 4.42
C LEU A 274 -24.88 -0.32 3.28
N TYR A 275 -24.39 -1.01 2.26
CA TYR A 275 -23.84 -0.45 1.04
C TYR A 275 -24.88 -0.41 -0.05
N SER A 276 -25.11 0.77 -0.60
CA SER A 276 -25.71 0.84 -1.92
C SER A 276 -24.68 0.37 -2.97
N PRO A 277 -25.10 -0.30 -4.06
CA PRO A 277 -24.21 -0.67 -5.17
C PRO A 277 -23.47 0.53 -5.74
N GLU A 278 -24.02 1.73 -5.60
CA GLU A 278 -23.42 3.01 -5.98
C GLU A 278 -22.14 3.33 -5.19
N ILE A 279 -21.97 2.77 -3.99
CA ILE A 279 -20.82 3.04 -3.13
C ILE A 279 -19.64 2.13 -3.46
N TYR A 280 -19.88 0.90 -3.95
CA TYR A 280 -18.81 -0.03 -4.32
C TYR A 280 -18.98 -0.56 -5.74
N ARG A 281 -18.66 0.28 -6.72
CA ARG A 281 -18.54 -0.10 -8.13
C ARG A 281 -17.07 -0.11 -8.51
N PRO A 282 -16.42 -1.30 -8.61
CA PRO A 282 -15.00 -1.40 -9.02
C PRO A 282 -14.81 -1.14 -10.53
N ASP A 283 -15.88 -0.97 -11.28
CA ASP A 283 -15.91 -0.71 -12.71
C ASP A 283 -16.32 0.72 -13.08
N ARG A 284 -16.21 1.68 -12.14
CA ARG A 284 -16.46 3.09 -12.44
C ARG A 284 -15.51 3.61 -13.52
N CYS A 285 -15.97 4.55 -14.31
CA CYS A 285 -15.17 5.14 -15.37
C CYS A 285 -13.94 5.86 -14.78
N ILE A 286 -12.79 5.57 -15.33
CA ILE A 286 -11.52 6.19 -14.93
C ILE A 286 -11.36 7.63 -15.44
N PHE A 287 -12.36 8.14 -16.16
CA PHE A 287 -12.40 9.47 -16.74
C PHE A 287 -13.47 10.38 -16.12
N ASP A 288 -14.06 9.99 -14.98
CA ASP A 288 -15.07 10.81 -14.32
C ASP A 288 -14.47 12.08 -13.70
N SER A 289 -15.27 13.15 -13.67
CA SER A 289 -14.87 14.47 -13.15
C SER A 289 -14.70 14.52 -11.62
N GLU A 290 -15.29 13.55 -10.89
CA GLU A 290 -15.16 13.46 -9.43
C GLU A 290 -13.77 13.03 -8.94
N ILE A 291 -12.90 12.57 -9.85
CA ILE A 291 -11.54 12.11 -9.51
C ILE A 291 -10.71 13.31 -9.03
N ASP A 292 -10.23 13.26 -7.79
CA ASP A 292 -9.51 14.36 -7.13
C ASP A 292 -8.08 14.00 -6.68
N ILE A 293 -7.50 12.95 -7.30
CA ILE A 293 -6.13 12.51 -7.07
C ILE A 293 -5.26 12.70 -8.32
N HIS A 294 -3.94 12.76 -8.13
CA HIS A 294 -2.99 12.98 -9.23
C HIS A 294 -2.43 11.64 -9.75
N ASP A 295 -2.26 11.53 -11.07
CA ASP A 295 -1.63 10.37 -11.72
C ASP A 295 -0.15 10.55 -12.03
N THR A 296 0.33 11.79 -11.97
CA THR A 296 1.73 12.16 -12.22
C THR A 296 2.18 13.12 -11.13
N MET A 297 3.31 12.82 -10.49
CA MET A 297 3.88 13.68 -9.45
C MET A 297 5.41 13.63 -9.43
N ILE A 298 6.01 14.75 -9.05
CA ILE A 298 7.43 14.86 -8.71
C ILE A 298 7.55 15.58 -7.37
N ALA A 299 8.57 15.21 -6.58
CA ALA A 299 8.82 15.82 -5.28
C ALA A 299 10.30 15.83 -4.92
N ASN A 300 10.73 16.89 -4.25
CA ASN A 300 12.03 17.00 -3.59
C ASN A 300 11.82 17.01 -2.08
N ILE A 301 12.52 16.13 -1.38
CA ILE A 301 12.45 16.00 0.08
C ILE A 301 13.83 16.25 0.68
N ARG A 302 13.89 17.10 1.72
CA ARG A 302 15.08 17.33 2.53
C ARG A 302 14.92 16.65 3.89
N TYR A 303 15.95 15.92 4.30
CA TYR A 303 16.03 15.25 5.60
C TYR A 303 16.94 15.99 6.59
N GLU A 304 16.74 15.76 7.90
CA GLU A 304 17.50 16.43 8.95
C GLU A 304 19.01 16.14 8.91
N ASN A 305 19.39 14.95 8.43
CA ASN A 305 20.80 14.55 8.30
C ASN A 305 21.49 15.16 7.06
N GLY A 306 20.78 16.01 6.30
CA GLY A 306 21.25 16.67 5.09
C GLY A 306 21.06 15.84 3.80
N ALA A 307 20.56 14.62 3.88
CA ALA A 307 20.24 13.83 2.69
C ALA A 307 19.07 14.45 1.92
N LEU A 308 19.09 14.29 0.60
CA LEU A 308 18.06 14.75 -0.32
C LEU A 308 17.42 13.56 -1.05
N LEU A 309 16.12 13.62 -1.27
CA LEU A 309 15.42 12.67 -2.14
C LEU A 309 14.78 13.43 -3.30
N ASN A 310 15.15 13.04 -4.52
CA ASN A 310 14.42 13.38 -5.74
C ASN A 310 13.49 12.19 -6.05
N TYR A 311 12.19 12.45 -6.06
CA TYR A 311 11.17 11.43 -6.26
C TYR A 311 10.26 11.78 -7.41
N SER A 312 9.91 10.79 -8.24
CA SER A 312 8.82 10.91 -9.20
C SER A 312 7.99 9.64 -9.28
N ALA A 313 6.70 9.80 -9.58
CA ALA A 313 5.81 8.68 -9.85
C ALA A 313 4.85 9.02 -10.99
N ASN A 314 4.69 8.07 -11.91
CA ASN A 314 3.73 8.15 -13.00
C ASN A 314 2.89 6.86 -13.01
N PHE A 315 1.58 7.00 -13.06
CA PHE A 315 0.60 5.91 -12.95
C PHE A 315 -0.03 5.53 -14.30
N SER A 316 0.58 5.96 -15.41
CA SER A 316 0.08 5.74 -16.77
C SER A 316 1.18 5.36 -17.75
N THR A 317 2.14 4.56 -17.29
CA THR A 317 3.28 4.12 -18.12
C THR A 317 2.99 2.79 -18.84
N PRO A 318 3.73 2.49 -19.93
CA PRO A 318 3.53 1.23 -20.68
C PRO A 318 3.94 -0.02 -19.90
N TYR A 319 4.80 0.09 -18.89
CA TYR A 319 5.28 -1.00 -18.03
C TYR A 319 5.44 -0.53 -16.60
N GLU A 320 5.49 -1.47 -15.66
CA GLU A 320 5.71 -1.18 -14.24
C GLU A 320 7.15 -1.42 -13.84
N GLY A 321 7.66 -0.59 -12.93
CA GLY A 321 9.01 -0.72 -12.40
C GLY A 321 9.53 0.55 -11.74
N TYR A 322 10.84 0.62 -11.56
CA TYR A 322 11.50 1.82 -11.06
C TYR A 322 12.95 1.94 -11.52
N HIS A 323 13.45 3.18 -11.52
CA HIS A 323 14.86 3.50 -11.53
C HIS A 323 15.24 4.08 -10.19
N LEU A 324 16.28 3.51 -9.58
CA LEU A 324 16.82 3.92 -8.29
C LEU A 324 18.31 4.18 -8.40
N ALA A 325 18.74 5.30 -7.83
CA ALA A 325 20.14 5.56 -7.56
C ALA A 325 20.30 6.09 -6.12
N ILE A 326 21.19 5.48 -5.36
CA ILE A 326 21.56 5.91 -3.99
C ILE A 326 23.00 6.37 -4.03
N ASN A 327 23.23 7.66 -3.78
CA ASN A 327 24.54 8.29 -3.75
C ASN A 327 24.97 8.53 -2.31
N GLY A 328 26.24 8.27 -2.04
CA GLY A 328 26.81 8.53 -0.73
C GLY A 328 28.30 8.86 -0.80
N THR A 329 28.91 9.01 0.35
CA THR A 329 30.30 9.48 0.46
C THR A 329 31.35 8.49 -0.06
N HIS A 330 31.00 7.20 -0.20
CA HIS A 330 31.94 6.16 -0.67
C HIS A 330 31.60 5.59 -2.04
N GLY A 331 30.39 5.81 -2.53
CA GLY A 331 29.95 5.23 -3.79
C GLY A 331 28.50 5.48 -4.15
N ARG A 332 28.07 4.78 -5.18
CA ARG A 332 26.70 4.82 -5.72
C ARG A 332 26.17 3.40 -5.89
N ILE A 333 24.92 3.17 -5.51
CA ILE A 333 24.14 1.97 -5.86
C ILE A 333 23.15 2.35 -6.95
N GLU A 334 23.04 1.53 -8.00
CA GLU A 334 22.02 1.64 -9.04
C GLU A 334 21.19 0.36 -9.13
N SER A 335 19.89 0.52 -9.27
CA SER A 335 18.97 -0.59 -9.46
C SER A 335 17.86 -0.19 -10.41
N ILE A 336 17.75 -0.91 -11.54
CA ILE A 336 16.65 -0.81 -12.48
C ILE A 336 15.78 -2.05 -12.31
N PHE A 337 14.50 -1.84 -12.08
CA PHE A 337 13.51 -2.91 -11.98
C PHE A 337 12.42 -2.69 -13.01
N CYS A 338 12.06 -3.74 -13.73
CA CYS A 338 10.94 -3.78 -14.65
C CYS A 338 10.11 -5.03 -14.34
N ALA A 339 8.85 -4.86 -14.03
CA ALA A 339 7.97 -5.97 -13.63
C ALA A 339 7.41 -6.77 -14.83
N GLY A 340 7.75 -6.48 -16.06
CA GLY A 340 7.29 -7.23 -17.22
C GLY A 340 5.76 -7.35 -17.40
N GLN A 341 4.99 -6.66 -16.57
CA GLN A 341 3.53 -6.59 -16.63
C GLN A 341 3.16 -5.22 -17.18
N GLY A 342 2.48 -5.17 -18.26
CA GLY A 342 2.07 -3.93 -18.88
C GLY A 342 1.33 -4.19 -20.18
N SER A 343 0.91 -3.12 -20.82
CA SER A 343 0.25 -3.16 -22.12
C SER A 343 1.21 -3.48 -23.27
N THR A 344 2.53 -3.50 -23.03
CA THR A 344 3.50 -3.76 -24.08
C THR A 344 3.83 -5.25 -24.18
N SER A 345 3.89 -5.77 -25.41
CA SER A 345 4.35 -7.13 -25.67
C SER A 345 5.87 -7.30 -25.47
N PHE A 346 6.60 -6.19 -25.37
CA PHE A 346 8.05 -6.16 -25.26
C PHE A 346 8.46 -5.18 -24.14
N PRO A 347 8.26 -5.56 -22.86
CA PRO A 347 8.78 -4.74 -21.76
C PRO A 347 10.32 -4.69 -21.85
N PRO A 348 10.96 -3.62 -21.34
CA PRO A 348 12.40 -3.60 -21.19
C PRO A 348 12.89 -4.87 -20.49
N SER A 349 14.08 -5.35 -20.87
CA SER A 349 14.66 -6.55 -20.26
C SER A 349 14.75 -6.37 -18.75
N GLN A 350 14.29 -7.36 -18.00
CA GLN A 350 14.39 -7.34 -16.55
C GLN A 350 15.86 -7.50 -16.13
N GLU A 351 16.44 -6.47 -15.56
CA GLU A 351 17.78 -6.53 -15.00
C GLU A 351 17.76 -7.13 -13.60
N ASN A 352 18.18 -8.40 -13.48
CA ASN A 352 18.22 -9.11 -12.21
C ASN A 352 19.55 -8.89 -11.47
N TYR A 353 20.02 -7.65 -11.41
CA TYR A 353 21.22 -7.27 -10.67
C TYR A 353 21.08 -5.87 -10.04
N ILE A 354 22.04 -5.57 -9.16
CA ILE A 354 22.28 -4.27 -8.56
C ILE A 354 23.73 -3.93 -8.82
N ASP A 355 24.01 -2.76 -9.34
CA ASP A 355 25.36 -2.26 -9.55
C ASP A 355 25.79 -1.34 -8.42
N CYS A 356 27.02 -1.50 -7.94
CA CYS A 356 27.69 -0.61 -7.01
C CYS A 356 28.90 0.01 -7.71
N TYR A 357 29.05 1.31 -7.59
CA TYR A 357 30.15 2.10 -8.14
C TYR A 357 30.89 2.78 -7.00
N PRO A 358 31.99 2.22 -6.50
CA PRO A 358 32.85 2.91 -5.55
C PRO A 358 33.38 4.23 -6.15
N ILE A 359 33.58 5.28 -5.31
CA ILE A 359 34.19 6.55 -5.78
C ILE A 359 35.59 6.28 -6.36
N PHE A 360 36.36 5.40 -5.70
CA PHE A 360 37.70 4.99 -6.14
C PHE A 360 37.69 3.46 -6.29
N GLY A 361 37.46 2.95 -7.48
CA GLY A 361 37.44 1.51 -7.72
C GLY A 361 36.64 1.10 -8.95
N SER A 362 36.56 -0.21 -9.15
CA SER A 362 35.82 -0.78 -10.25
C SER A 362 34.35 -1.06 -9.85
N ARG A 363 33.45 -1.03 -10.84
CA ARG A 363 32.06 -1.43 -10.65
C ARG A 363 31.97 -2.86 -10.11
N GLU A 364 31.13 -3.04 -9.11
CA GLU A 364 30.74 -4.36 -8.59
C GLU A 364 29.28 -4.65 -8.98
N ARG A 365 29.01 -5.85 -9.45
CA ARG A 365 27.66 -6.29 -9.85
C ARG A 365 27.18 -7.42 -8.97
N TYR A 366 25.99 -7.27 -8.38
CA TYR A 366 25.36 -8.21 -7.48
C TYR A 366 24.11 -8.81 -8.14
N TRP A 367 24.18 -10.12 -8.51
CA TRP A 367 23.11 -10.80 -9.18
C TRP A 367 22.03 -11.25 -8.20
N LEU A 368 20.77 -11.02 -8.57
CA LEU A 368 19.59 -11.49 -7.86
C LEU A 368 19.16 -12.84 -8.42
N ARG A 369 18.95 -13.80 -7.55
CA ARG A 369 18.34 -15.08 -7.98
C ARG A 369 16.88 -14.84 -8.34
N PRO A 370 16.39 -15.35 -9.48
CA PRO A 370 14.99 -15.29 -9.83
C PRO A 370 14.10 -15.87 -8.71
N TRP A 371 12.95 -15.27 -8.49
CA TRP A 371 11.93 -15.79 -7.59
C TRP A 371 10.67 -16.07 -8.40
N GLN A 372 9.94 -17.15 -8.07
CA GLN A 372 8.83 -17.64 -8.87
C GLN A 372 7.51 -16.91 -8.63
N ASP A 373 7.37 -16.20 -7.51
CA ASP A 373 6.18 -15.39 -7.23
C ASP A 373 6.40 -13.92 -7.62
N GLY A 374 5.33 -13.25 -8.07
CA GLY A 374 5.38 -11.84 -8.49
C GLY A 374 5.73 -10.85 -7.38
N THR A 375 5.83 -11.30 -6.12
CA THR A 375 6.15 -10.49 -4.94
C THR A 375 7.61 -10.65 -4.49
N GLY A 376 8.40 -11.49 -5.19
CA GLY A 376 9.76 -11.81 -4.77
C GLY A 376 9.85 -12.53 -3.42
N GLY A 377 8.77 -13.22 -2.99
CA GLY A 377 8.66 -13.89 -1.69
C GLY A 377 8.34 -12.97 -0.51
N GLY A 378 8.16 -11.68 -0.76
CA GLY A 378 7.99 -10.69 0.31
C GLY A 378 6.77 -10.93 1.19
N ASN A 379 5.66 -11.39 0.64
CA ASN A 379 4.42 -11.57 1.39
C ASN A 379 4.54 -12.68 2.44
N ILE A 380 5.11 -13.84 2.08
CA ILE A 380 5.25 -14.94 3.07
C ILE A 380 6.22 -14.55 4.19
N ILE A 381 7.28 -13.83 3.88
CA ILE A 381 8.28 -13.44 4.88
C ILE A 381 7.72 -12.43 5.90
N ILE A 382 6.90 -11.45 5.47
CA ILE A 382 6.25 -10.55 6.42
C ILE A 382 5.18 -11.28 7.25
N GLN A 383 4.48 -12.26 6.67
CA GLN A 383 3.53 -13.11 7.39
C GLN A 383 4.23 -13.94 8.47
N GLU A 384 5.40 -14.52 8.14
CA GLU A 384 6.25 -15.19 9.14
C GLU A 384 6.61 -14.24 10.28
N ASP A 385 7.07 -13.03 9.98
CA ASP A 385 7.44 -12.06 11.02
C ASP A 385 6.27 -11.64 11.89
N VAL A 386 5.06 -11.54 11.31
CA VAL A 386 3.83 -11.19 12.04
C VAL A 386 3.35 -12.34 12.92
N PHE A 387 3.31 -13.58 12.40
CA PHE A 387 2.72 -14.71 13.12
C PHE A 387 3.71 -15.47 13.99
N LEU A 388 5.00 -15.51 13.62
CA LEU A 388 6.04 -16.21 14.36
C LEU A 388 6.94 -15.28 15.20
N GLY A 389 6.85 -13.97 14.91
CA GLY A 389 7.78 -12.96 15.40
C GLY A 389 9.02 -12.79 14.50
N PRO A 390 9.69 -11.63 14.58
CA PRO A 390 10.84 -11.31 13.75
C PRO A 390 11.95 -12.35 13.87
N SER A 391 12.50 -12.76 12.72
CA SER A 391 13.56 -13.75 12.68
C SER A 391 14.84 -13.25 13.37
N LYS A 392 15.28 -13.93 14.41
CA LYS A 392 16.55 -13.67 15.14
C LYS A 392 17.80 -13.86 14.29
N LYS A 393 17.69 -14.48 13.12
CA LYS A 393 18.83 -14.69 12.19
C LYS A 393 19.15 -13.46 11.35
N ARG A 394 18.26 -12.46 11.33
CA ARG A 394 18.46 -11.22 10.56
C ARG A 394 19.30 -10.22 11.36
N LYS A 395 20.15 -9.47 10.63
CA LYS A 395 21.03 -8.47 11.22
C LYS A 395 20.32 -7.16 11.59
N TYR A 396 19.07 -6.98 11.12
CA TYR A 396 18.26 -5.79 11.32
C TYR A 396 16.78 -6.16 11.31
N GLU A 397 15.98 -5.33 11.93
CA GLU A 397 14.54 -5.46 11.94
C GLU A 397 13.94 -4.95 10.62
N ILE A 398 12.97 -5.70 10.09
CA ILE A 398 12.28 -5.33 8.84
C ILE A 398 10.86 -4.84 9.14
N LEU A 399 10.19 -5.39 10.18
CA LEU A 399 8.85 -4.96 10.54
C LEU A 399 8.81 -3.45 10.77
N ALA A 400 7.83 -2.81 10.16
CA ALA A 400 7.58 -1.38 10.34
C ALA A 400 6.66 -1.14 11.54
N ASN A 401 6.93 -0.06 12.25
CA ASN A 401 6.15 0.41 13.39
C ASN A 401 5.36 1.69 13.05
N SER A 402 4.72 2.30 14.04
CA SER A 402 3.93 3.53 13.89
C SER A 402 4.77 4.73 13.44
N ARG A 403 6.03 4.88 13.92
CA ARG A 403 6.94 5.96 13.51
C ARG A 403 7.22 5.86 12.01
N ASP A 404 7.46 4.65 11.51
CA ASP A 404 7.75 4.39 10.10
C ASP A 404 6.53 4.75 9.24
N GLY A 405 5.33 4.37 9.72
CA GLY A 405 4.06 4.77 9.13
C GLY A 405 3.86 6.28 9.12
N LEU A 406 4.13 6.95 10.25
CA LEU A 406 4.05 8.42 10.37
C LEU A 406 4.96 9.11 9.35
N TYR A 407 6.22 8.71 9.22
CA TYR A 407 7.15 9.35 8.27
C TYR A 407 6.70 9.18 6.83
N ALA A 408 6.29 7.98 6.45
CA ALA A 408 5.83 7.70 5.09
C ALA A 408 4.55 8.48 4.74
N VAL A 409 3.58 8.51 5.65
CA VAL A 409 2.32 9.27 5.48
C VAL A 409 2.57 10.77 5.47
N SER A 410 3.42 11.28 6.37
CA SER A 410 3.71 12.73 6.45
C SER A 410 4.38 13.27 5.19
N ILE A 411 5.32 12.51 4.59
CA ILE A 411 5.90 12.88 3.29
C ILE A 411 4.81 12.89 2.22
N GLY A 412 3.98 11.84 2.15
CA GLY A 412 2.91 11.72 1.14
C GLY A 412 1.86 12.83 1.23
N ASP A 413 1.45 13.21 2.44
CA ASP A 413 0.50 14.30 2.68
C ASP A 413 1.14 15.67 2.38
N ALA A 414 2.41 15.86 2.73
CA ALA A 414 3.18 17.06 2.37
C ALA A 414 3.33 17.21 0.85
N VAL A 415 3.55 16.12 0.12
CA VAL A 415 3.54 16.12 -1.36
C VAL A 415 2.21 16.65 -1.86
N PHE A 416 1.09 16.11 -1.37
CA PHE A 416 -0.23 16.57 -1.81
C PHE A 416 -0.47 18.05 -1.46
N LYS A 417 -0.18 18.46 -0.22
CA LYS A 417 -0.34 19.86 0.23
C LYS A 417 0.55 20.83 -0.55
N SER A 418 1.79 20.42 -0.89
CA SER A 418 2.70 21.22 -1.73
C SER A 418 2.16 21.40 -3.14
N ILE A 419 1.62 20.36 -3.76
CA ILE A 419 0.98 20.46 -5.08
C ILE A 419 -0.19 21.46 -5.04
N GLN A 420 -1.00 21.46 -3.99
CA GLN A 420 -2.14 22.35 -3.86
C GLN A 420 -1.75 23.81 -3.61
N THR A 421 -0.72 24.04 -2.79
CA THR A 421 -0.32 25.40 -2.38
C THR A 421 0.73 26.02 -3.29
N GLY A 422 1.44 25.20 -4.08
CA GLY A 422 2.61 25.63 -4.87
C GLY A 422 3.85 25.93 -4.01
N GLY A 423 3.80 25.69 -2.70
CA GLY A 423 4.84 26.06 -1.75
C GLY A 423 5.58 24.87 -1.13
N VAL A 424 6.66 25.18 -0.41
CA VAL A 424 7.38 24.22 0.43
C VAL A 424 6.57 23.93 1.69
N ILE A 425 6.41 22.66 2.02
CA ILE A 425 5.76 22.20 3.25
C ILE A 425 6.83 21.80 4.27
N ASN A 426 6.78 22.41 5.45
CA ASN A 426 7.68 22.11 6.57
C ASN A 426 7.04 21.02 7.45
N LEU A 427 7.81 19.98 7.79
CA LEU A 427 7.38 18.86 8.61
C LEU A 427 7.91 18.91 10.06
N GLN A 428 8.62 19.99 10.46
CA GLN A 428 9.24 20.06 11.79
C GLN A 428 8.20 20.03 12.92
N ASP A 429 7.03 20.63 12.71
CA ASP A 429 5.96 20.64 13.70
C ASP A 429 5.14 19.34 13.73
N VAL A 430 5.19 18.56 12.66
CA VAL A 430 4.50 17.27 12.51
C VAL A 430 5.36 16.13 13.08
N ILE A 431 6.65 16.15 12.77
CA ILE A 431 7.63 15.10 13.15
C ILE A 431 8.59 15.70 14.19
N ARG A 432 8.18 15.67 15.44
CA ARG A 432 8.95 16.19 16.60
C ARG A 432 10.02 15.22 17.09
#